data_bf1fed2cc7b0f3e0b71d3b7e653389a3
#
_entry.id   bf1fed2cc7b0f3e0b71d3b7e653389a3
#
_cell.length_a   1.000
_cell.length_b   1.000
_cell.length_c   1.000
_cell.angle_alpha   90.00
_cell.angle_beta   90.00
_cell.angle_gamma   90.00
#
_symmetry.space_group_name_H-M   'P 1'
#
loop_
_entity.id
_entity.type
_entity.pdbx_description
1 polymer ?
#
loop_
_entity_poly.entity_id
_entity_poly.type
_entity_poly.pdbx_seq_one_letter_code
_entity_poly.pdbx_strand_id
1 'polypeptide(L)'
;MQALSGRKSSRDFSARELPLQTLSSLLWAANGISRPDGRRTAPTGLNVQDIDVYVMLASGVYRYDAKANELTLVNPGDHRIAAGKQPFTHTAPVNLFYVHDRRRGMKADEANTQRYAGIHAGAVMQNVYLFCANENLATVARANIDYDVCAKALKLGADQRIVLGQSVGYPPDDGYIGRQAAIRIALGHAKFHESDVARLKCELDREDGVMVYEIEFRKDGFEYDYDIDAKTGSVIKFKKERD
;
A
#
# COMPACT_ATOMS: atom_id res chain seq x y z
N MET A 1 -7.76 10.86 8.83
CA MET A 1 -7.30 12.07 8.13
C MET A 1 -5.83 11.98 7.78
N GLN A 2 -4.96 11.49 8.66
CA GLN A 2 -3.51 11.39 8.46
C GLN A 2 -3.09 10.63 7.18
N ALA A 3 -3.69 9.45 6.89
CA ALA A 3 -3.41 8.73 5.65
C ALA A 3 -3.76 9.52 4.38
N LEU A 4 -4.81 10.35 4.43
CA LEU A 4 -5.19 11.22 3.31
C LEU A 4 -4.18 12.36 3.11
N SER A 5 -3.73 13.00 4.19
CA SER A 5 -2.73 14.08 4.11
C SER A 5 -1.33 13.55 3.70
N GLY A 6 -0.97 12.35 4.16
CA GLY A 6 0.30 11.70 3.82
C GLY A 6 0.35 11.02 2.45
N ARG A 7 -0.80 10.85 1.76
CA ARG A 7 -0.88 10.19 0.46
C ARG A 7 -0.09 10.97 -0.61
N LYS A 8 0.92 10.35 -1.16
CA LYS A 8 1.71 10.90 -2.28
C LYS A 8 2.07 9.81 -3.29
N SER A 9 2.48 10.20 -4.49
CA SER A 9 3.07 9.30 -5.48
C SER A 9 4.58 9.37 -5.40
N SER A 10 5.23 8.20 -5.27
CA SER A 10 6.69 8.08 -5.32
C SER A 10 7.09 7.01 -6.34
N ARG A 11 8.16 7.27 -7.07
CA ARG A 11 8.70 6.38 -8.11
C ARG A 11 10.04 5.78 -7.73
N ASP A 12 10.51 6.10 -6.55
CA ASP A 12 11.78 5.61 -6.02
C ASP A 12 11.48 4.54 -4.96
N PHE A 13 12.10 3.39 -5.13
CA PHE A 13 11.89 2.22 -4.28
C PHE A 13 13.23 1.63 -3.86
N SER A 14 13.33 1.22 -2.60
CA SER A 14 14.42 0.36 -2.17
C SER A 14 14.22 -1.05 -2.73
N ALA A 15 15.31 -1.80 -2.84
CA ALA A 15 15.26 -3.20 -3.25
C ALA A 15 14.68 -4.15 -2.17
N ARG A 16 14.37 -3.63 -0.99
CA ARG A 16 13.85 -4.40 0.13
C ARG A 16 12.47 -4.97 -0.20
N GLU A 17 12.34 -6.29 -0.09
CA GLU A 17 11.04 -6.97 -0.26
C GLU A 17 10.09 -6.64 0.89
N LEU A 18 8.79 -6.67 0.59
CA LEU A 18 7.77 -6.55 1.63
C LEU A 18 7.66 -7.89 2.39
N PRO A 19 7.64 -7.86 3.74
CA PRO A 19 7.31 -9.03 4.52
C PRO A 19 5.93 -9.58 4.12
N LEU A 20 5.76 -10.89 4.18
CA LEU A 20 4.52 -11.56 3.79
C LEU A 20 3.29 -10.98 4.50
N GLN A 21 3.42 -10.64 5.79
CA GLN A 21 2.32 -10.02 6.54
C GLN A 21 1.95 -8.64 5.99
N THR A 22 2.93 -7.81 5.64
CA THR A 22 2.70 -6.49 5.04
C THR A 22 2.05 -6.63 3.66
N LEU A 23 2.51 -7.58 2.84
CA LEU A 23 1.93 -7.88 1.54
C LEU A 23 0.47 -8.36 1.67
N SER A 24 0.20 -9.27 2.61
CA SER A 24 -1.16 -9.76 2.90
C SER A 24 -2.09 -8.63 3.32
N SER A 25 -1.65 -7.76 4.23
CA SER A 25 -2.42 -6.60 4.70
C SER A 25 -2.67 -5.60 3.57
N LEU A 26 -1.68 -5.36 2.70
CA LEU A 26 -1.79 -4.52 1.51
C LEU A 26 -2.88 -5.04 0.55
N LEU A 27 -2.87 -6.33 0.27
CA LEU A 27 -3.82 -6.96 -0.64
C LEU A 27 -5.23 -7.00 -0.06
N TRP A 28 -5.34 -7.26 1.23
CA TRP A 28 -6.61 -7.16 1.93
C TRP A 28 -7.15 -5.73 1.89
N ALA A 29 -6.34 -4.73 2.19
CA ALA A 29 -6.72 -3.33 2.08
C ALA A 29 -7.16 -2.98 0.66
N ALA A 30 -6.44 -3.44 -0.37
CA ALA A 30 -6.75 -3.19 -1.76
C ALA A 30 -8.14 -3.68 -2.16
N ASN A 31 -8.44 -4.97 -1.96
CA ASN A 31 -9.68 -5.59 -2.43
C ASN A 31 -10.08 -6.84 -1.64
N GLY A 32 -9.77 -6.92 -0.35
CA GLY A 32 -10.13 -8.02 0.54
C GLY A 32 -11.62 -8.03 0.92
N ILE A 33 -12.08 -9.14 1.48
CA ILE A 33 -13.43 -9.24 2.04
C ILE A 33 -13.44 -8.59 3.42
N SER A 34 -14.24 -7.56 3.60
CA SER A 34 -14.33 -6.77 4.85
C SER A 34 -15.62 -7.00 5.64
N ARG A 35 -16.57 -7.76 5.08
CA ARG A 35 -17.88 -7.99 5.69
C ARG A 35 -18.32 -9.44 5.56
N PRO A 36 -19.15 -9.95 6.50
CA PRO A 36 -19.65 -11.33 6.46
C PRO A 36 -20.47 -11.65 5.22
N ASP A 37 -21.09 -10.66 4.57
CA ASP A 37 -21.86 -10.79 3.33
C ASP A 37 -20.99 -10.88 2.07
N GLY A 38 -19.66 -10.96 2.22
CA GLY A 38 -18.69 -11.08 1.13
C GLY A 38 -18.33 -9.77 0.42
N ARG A 39 -18.82 -8.63 0.91
CA ARG A 39 -18.44 -7.32 0.35
C ARG A 39 -17.00 -6.98 0.65
N ARG A 40 -16.42 -6.25 -0.30
CA ARG A 40 -14.99 -5.94 -0.30
C ARG A 40 -14.68 -4.59 0.33
N THR A 41 -13.41 -4.36 0.62
CA THR A 41 -12.86 -3.07 1.01
C THR A 41 -13.05 -2.01 -0.07
N ALA A 42 -12.94 -2.38 -1.35
CA ALA A 42 -13.21 -1.51 -2.48
C ALA A 42 -14.67 -1.68 -2.97
N PRO A 43 -15.45 -0.59 -3.14
CA PRO A 43 -16.80 -0.67 -3.66
C PRO A 43 -16.81 -0.92 -5.17
N THR A 44 -17.84 -1.62 -5.66
CA THR A 44 -18.16 -1.73 -7.08
C THR A 44 -19.65 -1.49 -7.31
N GLY A 45 -20.02 -0.96 -8.48
CA GLY A 45 -21.42 -0.78 -8.84
C GLY A 45 -22.17 -2.12 -8.75
N LEU A 46 -23.35 -2.11 -8.12
CA LEU A 46 -24.17 -3.31 -7.87
C LEU A 46 -23.41 -4.48 -7.21
N ASN A 47 -22.28 -4.21 -6.58
CA ASN A 47 -21.41 -5.23 -5.96
C ASN A 47 -20.95 -6.33 -6.94
N VAL A 48 -20.66 -5.97 -8.19
CA VAL A 48 -20.26 -6.94 -9.22
C VAL A 48 -18.87 -7.55 -9.00
N GLN A 49 -18.01 -6.89 -8.23
CA GLN A 49 -16.68 -7.36 -7.82
C GLN A 49 -15.81 -7.82 -9.03
N ASP A 50 -15.82 -7.04 -10.09
CA ASP A 50 -15.26 -7.33 -11.39
C ASP A 50 -13.76 -7.05 -11.55
N ILE A 51 -13.11 -6.55 -10.48
CA ILE A 51 -11.67 -6.29 -10.48
C ILE A 51 -10.93 -7.41 -9.75
N ASP A 52 -10.04 -8.09 -10.47
CA ASP A 52 -9.02 -8.98 -9.91
C ASP A 52 -7.72 -8.21 -9.65
N VAL A 53 -7.05 -8.53 -8.55
CA VAL A 53 -5.73 -7.99 -8.23
C VAL A 53 -4.69 -9.05 -8.58
N TYR A 54 -3.83 -8.75 -9.56
CA TYR A 54 -2.65 -9.52 -9.87
C TYR A 54 -1.43 -8.87 -9.21
N VAL A 55 -0.50 -9.70 -8.77
CA VAL A 55 0.70 -9.29 -8.04
C VAL A 55 1.91 -9.85 -8.78
N MET A 56 2.80 -8.98 -9.22
CA MET A 56 4.05 -9.38 -9.86
C MET A 56 5.21 -9.07 -8.92
N LEU A 57 5.90 -10.12 -8.49
CA LEU A 57 7.05 -10.13 -7.62
C LEU A 57 8.27 -10.67 -8.37
N ALA A 58 9.47 -10.60 -7.78
CA ALA A 58 10.65 -11.26 -8.32
C ALA A 58 10.49 -12.78 -8.44
N SER A 59 9.71 -13.41 -7.56
CA SER A 59 9.46 -14.86 -7.53
C SER A 59 8.41 -15.33 -8.55
N GLY A 60 7.57 -14.43 -9.05
CA GLY A 60 6.50 -14.80 -10.00
C GLY A 60 5.37 -13.80 -10.10
N VAL A 61 4.40 -14.18 -10.92
CA VAL A 61 3.10 -13.51 -11.03
C VAL A 61 2.06 -14.33 -10.29
N TYR A 62 1.28 -13.66 -9.46
CA TYR A 62 0.24 -14.27 -8.64
C TYR A 62 -1.09 -13.55 -8.85
N ARG A 63 -2.19 -14.25 -8.61
CA ARG A 63 -3.52 -13.65 -8.49
C ARG A 63 -3.96 -13.73 -7.03
N TYR A 64 -4.44 -12.62 -6.50
CA TYR A 64 -4.98 -12.57 -5.14
C TYR A 64 -6.38 -13.18 -5.09
N ASP A 65 -6.54 -14.19 -4.25
CA ASP A 65 -7.84 -14.75 -3.84
C ASP A 65 -8.28 -14.10 -2.54
N ALA A 66 -9.24 -13.19 -2.65
CA ALA A 66 -9.73 -12.46 -1.47
C ALA A 66 -10.60 -13.33 -0.53
N LYS A 67 -11.11 -14.47 -1.00
CA LYS A 67 -11.91 -15.39 -0.16
C LYS A 67 -11.01 -16.21 0.77
N ALA A 68 -9.92 -16.72 0.22
CA ALA A 68 -8.92 -17.45 0.99
C ALA A 68 -7.88 -16.53 1.66
N ASN A 69 -7.79 -15.26 1.23
CA ASN A 69 -6.72 -14.32 1.54
C ASN A 69 -5.34 -14.87 1.17
N GLU A 70 -5.23 -15.43 -0.02
CA GLU A 70 -4.06 -16.14 -0.52
C GLU A 70 -3.61 -15.64 -1.90
N LEU A 71 -2.37 -15.95 -2.24
CA LEU A 71 -1.80 -15.74 -3.57
C LEU A 71 -1.75 -17.06 -4.33
N THR A 72 -2.47 -17.14 -5.44
CA THR A 72 -2.39 -18.25 -6.38
C THR A 72 -1.33 -17.96 -7.45
N LEU A 73 -0.33 -18.82 -7.59
CA LEU A 73 0.72 -18.70 -8.61
C LEU A 73 0.10 -18.81 -10.03
N VAL A 74 0.37 -17.82 -10.87
CA VAL A 74 -0.06 -17.76 -12.26
C VAL A 74 1.09 -18.06 -13.23
N ASN A 75 2.26 -17.42 -12.98
CA ASN A 75 3.42 -17.53 -13.85
C ASN A 75 4.70 -17.47 -13.01
N PRO A 76 5.50 -18.54 -12.94
CA PRO A 76 6.73 -18.54 -12.14
C PRO A 76 7.84 -17.72 -12.81
N GLY A 77 8.78 -17.21 -12.00
CA GLY A 77 9.93 -16.44 -12.44
C GLY A 77 9.71 -14.93 -12.47
N ASP A 78 10.78 -14.17 -12.62
CA ASP A 78 10.75 -12.72 -12.61
C ASP A 78 10.25 -12.14 -13.94
N HIS A 79 9.06 -11.60 -13.92
CA HIS A 79 8.41 -10.95 -15.06
C HIS A 79 8.34 -9.43 -14.94
N ARG A 80 9.02 -8.81 -13.97
CA ARG A 80 8.90 -7.38 -13.68
C ARG A 80 9.32 -6.48 -14.84
N ILE A 81 10.13 -6.99 -15.77
CA ILE A 81 10.43 -6.29 -17.03
C ILE A 81 9.17 -5.98 -17.86
N ALA A 82 8.14 -6.80 -17.75
CA ALA A 82 6.85 -6.60 -18.42
C ALA A 82 5.89 -5.68 -17.63
N ALA A 83 6.28 -5.27 -16.41
CA ALA A 83 5.39 -4.50 -15.54
C ALA A 83 5.04 -3.12 -16.09
N GLY A 84 5.93 -2.48 -16.84
CA GLY A 84 5.70 -1.16 -17.44
C GLY A 84 6.91 -0.65 -18.20
N LYS A 85 6.73 0.48 -18.89
CA LYS A 85 7.79 1.11 -19.70
C LYS A 85 8.75 1.97 -18.88
N GLN A 86 8.47 2.20 -17.61
CA GLN A 86 9.28 3.06 -16.74
C GLN A 86 10.27 2.19 -15.94
N PRO A 87 11.58 2.55 -15.90
CA PRO A 87 12.62 1.70 -15.29
C PRO A 87 12.33 1.25 -13.86
N PHE A 88 11.76 2.10 -13.03
CA PHE A 88 11.44 1.76 -11.64
C PHE A 88 10.47 0.57 -11.51
N THR A 89 9.63 0.29 -12.52
CA THR A 89 8.72 -0.85 -12.48
C THR A 89 9.45 -2.19 -12.54
N HIS A 90 10.64 -2.22 -13.11
CA HIS A 90 11.45 -3.42 -13.24
C HIS A 90 12.14 -3.83 -11.93
N THR A 91 12.31 -2.89 -11.03
CA THR A 91 13.00 -3.08 -9.73
C THR A 91 12.09 -2.96 -8.53
N ALA A 92 10.89 -2.37 -8.68
CA ALA A 92 9.92 -2.26 -7.59
C ALA A 92 9.64 -3.65 -7.00
N PRO A 93 9.65 -3.80 -5.66
CA PRO A 93 9.43 -5.09 -5.01
C PRO A 93 8.08 -5.71 -5.37
N VAL A 94 7.05 -4.89 -5.51
CA VAL A 94 5.68 -5.30 -5.82
C VAL A 94 5.13 -4.44 -6.95
N ASN A 95 4.60 -5.08 -8.00
CA ASN A 95 3.76 -4.43 -9.00
C ASN A 95 2.36 -5.06 -8.95
N LEU A 96 1.37 -4.26 -8.61
CA LEU A 96 -0.03 -4.63 -8.65
C LEU A 96 -0.62 -4.28 -10.01
N PHE A 97 -1.56 -5.12 -10.48
CA PHE A 97 -2.36 -4.86 -11.66
C PHE A 97 -3.84 -5.07 -11.33
N TYR A 98 -4.65 -4.10 -11.68
CA TYR A 98 -6.10 -4.16 -11.52
C TYR A 98 -6.69 -4.60 -12.86
N VAL A 99 -7.17 -5.83 -12.87
CA VAL A 99 -7.65 -6.52 -14.08
C VAL A 99 -9.16 -6.62 -14.02
N HIS A 100 -9.82 -6.01 -14.98
CA HIS A 100 -11.25 -6.14 -15.14
C HIS A 100 -11.59 -7.47 -15.82
N ASP A 101 -12.51 -8.24 -15.22
CA ASP A 101 -13.10 -9.44 -15.80
C ASP A 101 -14.51 -9.13 -16.31
N ARG A 102 -14.66 -9.02 -17.63
CA ARG A 102 -15.92 -8.66 -18.30
C ARG A 102 -17.07 -9.61 -17.99
N ARG A 103 -16.77 -10.86 -17.64
CA ARG A 103 -17.80 -11.87 -17.32
C ARG A 103 -18.57 -11.52 -16.04
N ARG A 104 -17.94 -10.78 -15.13
CA ARG A 104 -18.52 -10.30 -13.86
C ARG A 104 -18.94 -8.84 -13.92
N GLY A 105 -18.47 -8.09 -14.92
CA GLY A 105 -18.69 -6.66 -15.06
C GLY A 105 -20.16 -6.27 -15.23
N MET A 106 -20.39 -4.97 -15.16
CA MET A 106 -21.69 -4.38 -15.44
C MET A 106 -22.12 -4.71 -16.88
N LYS A 107 -23.36 -5.19 -17.06
CA LYS A 107 -23.94 -5.39 -18.38
C LYS A 107 -24.28 -4.02 -18.97
N ALA A 108 -23.40 -3.51 -19.81
CA ALA A 108 -23.49 -2.21 -20.45
C ALA A 108 -22.81 -2.26 -21.84
N ASP A 109 -22.95 -1.19 -22.63
CA ASP A 109 -22.13 -1.01 -23.82
C ASP A 109 -20.64 -0.91 -23.49
N GLU A 110 -19.78 -1.01 -24.49
CA GLU A 110 -18.32 -1.05 -24.28
C GLU A 110 -17.80 0.21 -23.57
N ALA A 111 -18.31 1.39 -23.91
CA ALA A 111 -17.85 2.66 -23.32
C ALA A 111 -18.19 2.73 -21.82
N ASN A 112 -19.43 2.36 -21.45
CA ASN A 112 -19.83 2.30 -20.05
C ASN A 112 -19.13 1.18 -19.30
N THR A 113 -18.91 0.01 -19.90
CA THR A 113 -18.12 -1.08 -19.31
C THR A 113 -16.72 -0.61 -18.94
N GLN A 114 -16.02 0.07 -19.86
CA GLN A 114 -14.69 0.62 -19.60
C GLN A 114 -14.73 1.71 -18.52
N ARG A 115 -15.74 2.57 -18.54
CA ARG A 115 -15.93 3.60 -17.51
C ARG A 115 -16.10 3.00 -16.10
N TYR A 116 -16.97 1.99 -15.95
CA TYR A 116 -17.17 1.31 -14.68
C TYR A 116 -15.91 0.57 -14.23
N ALA A 117 -15.22 -0.12 -15.12
CA ALA A 117 -13.94 -0.76 -14.81
C ALA A 117 -12.91 0.25 -14.26
N GLY A 118 -12.82 1.44 -14.88
CA GLY A 118 -11.96 2.53 -14.41
C GLY A 118 -12.34 3.03 -13.02
N ILE A 119 -13.63 3.21 -12.74
CA ILE A 119 -14.14 3.65 -11.41
C ILE A 119 -13.81 2.59 -10.35
N HIS A 120 -14.08 1.31 -10.65
CA HIS A 120 -13.84 0.22 -9.71
C HIS A 120 -12.34 0.02 -9.42
N ALA A 121 -11.49 0.03 -10.46
CA ALA A 121 -10.04 -0.03 -10.30
C ALA A 121 -9.48 1.19 -9.54
N GLY A 122 -10.08 2.37 -9.76
CA GLY A 122 -9.73 3.58 -9.02
C GLY A 122 -10.00 3.48 -7.52
N ALA A 123 -11.08 2.82 -7.12
CA ALA A 123 -11.37 2.56 -5.71
C ALA A 123 -10.32 1.63 -5.07
N VAL A 124 -9.95 0.54 -5.75
CA VAL A 124 -8.87 -0.37 -5.31
C VAL A 124 -7.54 0.37 -5.20
N MET A 125 -7.19 1.14 -6.23
CA MET A 125 -5.98 1.96 -6.27
C MET A 125 -5.89 2.92 -5.08
N GLN A 126 -6.97 3.61 -4.76
CA GLN A 126 -6.98 4.57 -3.65
C GLN A 126 -6.80 3.88 -2.30
N ASN A 127 -7.39 2.70 -2.10
CA ASN A 127 -7.16 1.91 -0.89
C ASN A 127 -5.67 1.58 -0.71
N VAL A 128 -4.99 1.19 -1.80
CA VAL A 128 -3.53 0.93 -1.77
C VAL A 128 -2.75 2.20 -1.45
N TYR A 129 -3.12 3.36 -2.01
CA TYR A 129 -2.47 4.62 -1.66
C TYR A 129 -2.60 4.95 -0.17
N LEU A 130 -3.80 4.78 0.39
CA LEU A 130 -4.05 5.08 1.80
C LEU A 130 -3.32 4.10 2.72
N PHE A 131 -3.31 2.80 2.37
CA PHE A 131 -2.53 1.80 3.09
C PHE A 131 -1.04 2.16 3.06
N CYS A 132 -0.48 2.46 1.90
CA CYS A 132 0.92 2.82 1.76
C CYS A 132 1.27 4.10 2.56
N ALA A 133 0.39 5.09 2.57
CA ALA A 133 0.58 6.29 3.37
C ALA A 133 0.60 6.00 4.88
N ASN A 134 -0.23 5.03 5.33
CA ASN A 134 -0.27 4.61 6.74
C ASN A 134 0.96 3.79 7.14
N GLU A 135 1.42 2.90 6.25
CA GLU A 135 2.53 1.97 6.49
C GLU A 135 3.91 2.53 6.09
N ASN A 136 3.97 3.82 5.75
CA ASN A 136 5.20 4.47 5.24
C ASN A 136 5.82 3.76 4.02
N LEU A 137 4.98 3.27 3.11
CA LEU A 137 5.39 2.67 1.85
C LEU A 137 5.33 3.70 0.72
N ALA A 138 6.27 3.58 -0.22
CA ALA A 138 6.25 4.29 -1.49
C ALA A 138 5.28 3.60 -2.46
N THR A 139 4.51 4.37 -3.21
CA THR A 139 3.62 3.83 -4.23
C THR A 139 3.32 4.83 -5.34
N VAL A 140 3.08 4.32 -6.54
CA VAL A 140 2.59 5.11 -7.68
C VAL A 140 1.69 4.29 -8.58
N ALA A 141 0.49 4.80 -8.86
CA ALA A 141 -0.39 4.28 -9.89
C ALA A 141 0.08 4.73 -11.28
N ARG A 142 -0.10 3.88 -12.27
CA ARG A 142 0.40 4.11 -13.63
C ARG A 142 -0.44 3.43 -14.71
N ALA A 143 -0.52 4.09 -15.86
CA ALA A 143 -1.12 3.56 -17.09
C ALA A 143 -0.08 3.43 -18.23
N ASN A 144 1.19 3.84 -18.00
CA ASN A 144 2.25 3.66 -18.99
C ASN A 144 2.76 2.20 -18.98
N ILE A 145 1.95 1.32 -19.52
CA ILE A 145 2.13 -0.13 -19.57
C ILE A 145 2.16 -0.56 -21.05
N ASP A 146 2.97 -1.54 -21.38
CA ASP A 146 2.78 -2.31 -22.61
C ASP A 146 1.74 -3.38 -22.31
N TYR A 147 0.49 -3.08 -22.65
CA TYR A 147 -0.66 -3.90 -22.27
C TYR A 147 -0.58 -5.32 -22.81
N ASP A 148 -0.08 -5.51 -24.04
CA ASP A 148 0.01 -6.83 -24.67
C ASP A 148 1.10 -7.69 -24.04
N VAL A 149 2.26 -7.10 -23.78
CA VAL A 149 3.38 -7.78 -23.12
C VAL A 149 3.01 -8.13 -21.68
N CYS A 150 2.39 -7.18 -20.97
CA CYS A 150 1.97 -7.38 -19.59
C CYS A 150 0.85 -8.43 -19.48
N ALA A 151 -0.16 -8.39 -20.36
CA ALA A 151 -1.25 -9.37 -20.40
C ALA A 151 -0.74 -10.81 -20.61
N LYS A 152 0.27 -10.99 -21.45
CA LYS A 152 0.93 -12.29 -21.65
C LYS A 152 1.64 -12.75 -20.37
N ALA A 153 2.37 -11.85 -19.69
CA ALA A 153 3.04 -12.16 -18.43
C ALA A 153 2.04 -12.54 -17.33
N LEU A 154 0.89 -11.88 -17.27
CA LEU A 154 -0.22 -12.16 -16.34
C LEU A 154 -1.07 -13.36 -16.79
N LYS A 155 -0.83 -13.95 -17.96
CA LYS A 155 -1.63 -15.04 -18.56
C LYS A 155 -3.13 -14.72 -18.61
N LEU A 156 -3.49 -13.51 -19.03
CA LEU A 156 -4.89 -13.08 -19.09
C LEU A 156 -5.65 -13.78 -20.21
N GLY A 157 -6.91 -14.12 -19.92
CA GLY A 157 -7.86 -14.61 -20.92
C GLY A 157 -8.52 -13.48 -21.72
N ALA A 158 -9.29 -13.85 -22.75
CA ALA A 158 -9.92 -12.92 -23.70
C ALA A 158 -10.90 -11.93 -23.03
N ASP A 159 -11.53 -12.32 -21.91
CA ASP A 159 -12.47 -11.49 -21.16
C ASP A 159 -11.81 -10.62 -20.09
N GLN A 160 -10.50 -10.67 -19.97
CA GLN A 160 -9.74 -9.96 -18.95
C GLN A 160 -8.91 -8.83 -19.56
N ARG A 161 -8.95 -7.65 -18.96
CA ARG A 161 -8.18 -6.48 -19.39
C ARG A 161 -7.52 -5.78 -18.21
N ILE A 162 -6.26 -5.41 -18.36
CA ILE A 162 -5.57 -4.54 -17.41
C ILE A 162 -6.18 -3.14 -17.49
N VAL A 163 -6.66 -2.62 -16.37
CA VAL A 163 -7.17 -1.25 -16.27
C VAL A 163 -6.05 -0.32 -15.84
N LEU A 164 -5.29 -0.71 -14.81
CA LEU A 164 -4.28 0.12 -14.17
C LEU A 164 -3.20 -0.75 -13.53
N GLY A 165 -1.97 -0.26 -13.47
CA GLY A 165 -0.90 -0.81 -12.64
C GLY A 165 -0.59 0.11 -11.46
N GLN A 166 -0.01 -0.47 -10.39
CA GLN A 166 0.48 0.30 -9.25
C GLN A 166 1.72 -0.38 -8.66
N SER A 167 2.83 0.36 -8.59
CA SER A 167 4.06 -0.14 -7.96
C SER A 167 4.06 0.23 -6.49
N VAL A 168 4.54 -0.69 -5.65
CA VAL A 168 4.63 -0.53 -4.19
C VAL A 168 5.97 -1.09 -3.71
N GLY A 169 6.57 -0.41 -2.75
CA GLY A 169 7.81 -0.84 -2.09
C GLY A 169 8.11 0.06 -0.90
N TYR A 170 9.21 -0.19 -0.23
CA TYR A 170 9.72 0.79 0.72
C TYR A 170 10.30 1.98 -0.04
N PRO A 171 10.25 3.21 0.51
CA PRO A 171 11.02 4.32 -0.03
C PRO A 171 12.51 3.95 -0.07
N PRO A 172 13.33 4.65 -0.86
CA PRO A 172 14.78 4.49 -0.78
C PRO A 172 15.26 4.56 0.66
N ASP A 173 16.24 3.75 0.99
CA ASP A 173 16.84 3.77 2.32
C ASP A 173 17.59 5.11 2.47
N ASP A 174 16.97 6.02 3.22
CA ASP A 174 17.55 7.31 3.60
C ASP A 174 18.41 7.18 4.86
N GLY A 175 18.59 5.96 5.33
CA GLY A 175 19.28 5.64 6.57
C GLY A 175 18.47 5.94 7.83
N TYR A 176 17.17 6.21 7.70
CA TYR A 176 16.27 6.45 8.84
C TYR A 176 15.54 5.18 9.27
N ILE A 177 15.23 5.08 10.55
CA ILE A 177 14.52 3.92 11.15
C ILE A 177 13.08 3.80 10.68
N GLY A 178 12.52 4.88 10.14
CA GLY A 178 11.13 4.98 9.68
C GLY A 178 10.12 5.22 10.80
N ARG A 179 9.02 5.87 10.43
CA ARG A 179 7.95 6.33 11.31
C ARG A 179 7.43 5.27 12.28
N GLN A 180 7.14 4.06 11.79
CA GLN A 180 6.58 2.98 12.62
C GLN A 180 7.58 2.47 13.66
N ALA A 181 8.87 2.46 13.34
CA ALA A 181 9.89 2.10 14.30
C ALA A 181 10.00 3.17 15.39
N ALA A 182 9.98 4.44 15.01
CA ALA A 182 10.02 5.57 15.96
C ALA A 182 8.82 5.55 16.90
N ILE A 183 7.59 5.34 16.39
CA ILE A 183 6.39 5.20 17.22
C ILE A 183 6.53 4.04 18.21
N ARG A 184 7.00 2.86 17.76
CA ARG A 184 7.22 1.73 18.69
C ARG A 184 8.24 2.04 19.79
N ILE A 185 9.27 2.80 19.47
CA ILE A 185 10.29 3.22 20.46
C ILE A 185 9.66 4.14 21.49
N ALA A 186 8.93 5.18 21.08
CA ALA A 186 8.28 6.12 21.98
C ALA A 186 7.25 5.43 22.90
N LEU A 187 6.36 4.62 22.33
CA LEU A 187 5.35 3.87 23.07
C LEU A 187 5.99 2.82 23.99
N GLY A 188 7.03 2.12 23.53
CA GLY A 188 7.79 1.17 24.36
C GLY A 188 8.48 1.85 25.54
N HIS A 189 9.08 3.03 25.34
CA HIS A 189 9.65 3.82 26.41
C HIS A 189 8.58 4.28 27.43
N ALA A 190 7.41 4.70 26.96
CA ALA A 190 6.27 5.06 27.79
C ALA A 190 5.54 3.86 28.42
N LYS A 191 5.83 2.62 27.99
CA LYS A 191 5.17 1.36 28.38
C LYS A 191 3.67 1.32 28.03
N PHE A 192 3.30 1.83 26.85
CA PHE A 192 1.95 1.81 26.30
C PHE A 192 1.91 1.01 24.99
N HIS A 193 0.71 0.52 24.66
CA HIS A 193 0.39 0.04 23.31
C HIS A 193 -0.27 1.16 22.49
N GLU A 194 -0.23 1.06 21.19
CA GLU A 194 -0.84 2.07 20.30
C GLU A 194 -2.34 2.22 20.52
N SER A 195 -3.02 1.12 20.89
CA SER A 195 -4.43 1.12 21.28
C SER A 195 -4.76 1.88 22.58
N ASP A 196 -3.77 2.14 23.40
CA ASP A 196 -3.95 2.76 24.74
C ASP A 196 -3.89 4.27 24.71
N VAL A 197 -3.45 4.85 23.58
CA VAL A 197 -3.16 6.28 23.45
C VAL A 197 -4.10 6.97 22.49
N ALA A 198 -4.32 8.25 22.68
CA ALA A 198 -5.12 9.09 21.80
C ALA A 198 -4.25 10.17 21.13
N ARG A 199 -4.73 10.68 19.98
CA ARG A 199 -4.09 11.78 19.22
C ARG A 199 -2.64 11.52 18.84
N LEU A 200 -2.28 10.25 18.56
CA LEU A 200 -0.93 9.88 18.13
C LEU A 200 -0.59 10.58 16.82
N LYS A 201 0.46 11.40 16.87
CA LYS A 201 1.09 12.03 15.70
C LYS A 201 2.54 11.58 15.63
N CYS A 202 3.10 11.60 14.44
CA CYS A 202 4.52 11.38 14.21
C CYS A 202 4.91 12.12 12.93
N GLU A 203 5.86 13.04 13.04
CA GLU A 203 6.36 13.84 11.91
C GLU A 203 7.89 13.71 11.87
N LEU A 204 8.47 13.78 10.68
CA LEU A 204 9.92 13.83 10.49
C LEU A 204 10.30 15.30 10.34
N ASP A 205 11.13 15.81 11.26
CA ASP A 205 11.58 17.19 11.25
C ASP A 205 13.09 17.29 11.53
N ARG A 206 13.62 18.48 11.52
CA ARG A 206 15.03 18.78 11.78
C ARG A 206 15.17 19.65 13.02
N GLU A 207 15.67 19.06 14.09
CA GLU A 207 16.00 19.72 15.36
C GLU A 207 17.51 19.83 15.50
N ASP A 208 18.05 21.06 15.68
CA ASP A 208 19.48 21.35 15.89
C ASP A 208 20.42 20.67 14.86
N GLY A 209 19.95 20.53 13.60
CA GLY A 209 20.73 19.92 12.51
C GLY A 209 20.64 18.39 12.44
N VAL A 210 19.97 17.73 13.39
CA VAL A 210 19.70 16.30 13.43
C VAL A 210 18.29 16.06 12.91
N MET A 211 18.11 15.02 12.08
CA MET A 211 16.76 14.57 11.69
C MET A 211 16.16 13.73 12.81
N VAL A 212 14.98 14.10 13.26
CA VAL A 212 14.24 13.44 14.34
C VAL A 212 12.82 13.08 13.90
N TYR A 213 12.28 12.04 14.50
CA TYR A 213 10.84 11.80 14.48
C TYR A 213 10.26 12.45 15.74
N GLU A 214 9.47 13.50 15.55
CA GLU A 214 8.65 14.11 16.60
C GLU A 214 7.38 13.29 16.78
N ILE A 215 7.13 12.82 18.01
CA ILE A 215 6.00 11.94 18.31
C ILE A 215 5.24 12.53 19.50
N GLU A 216 3.98 12.87 19.24
CA GLU A 216 3.04 13.38 20.24
C GLU A 216 1.92 12.38 20.45
N PHE A 217 1.52 12.14 21.69
CA PHE A 217 0.30 11.39 22.02
C PHE A 217 -0.24 11.75 23.39
N ARG A 218 -1.51 11.38 23.65
CA ARG A 218 -2.17 11.65 24.93
C ARG A 218 -2.62 10.37 25.60
N LYS A 219 -2.41 10.32 26.92
CA LYS A 219 -2.83 9.21 27.79
C LYS A 219 -3.10 9.70 29.20
N ASP A 220 -4.28 9.33 29.76
CA ASP A 220 -4.66 9.56 31.17
C ASP A 220 -4.53 11.02 31.63
N GLY A 221 -4.89 12.00 30.75
CA GLY A 221 -4.82 13.44 31.03
C GLY A 221 -3.42 14.02 30.95
N PHE A 222 -2.48 13.31 30.34
CA PHE A 222 -1.14 13.79 30.05
C PHE A 222 -0.87 13.80 28.55
N GLU A 223 -0.07 14.77 28.11
CA GLU A 223 0.55 14.85 26.81
C GLU A 223 2.00 14.36 26.90
N TYR A 224 2.40 13.56 25.91
CA TYR A 224 3.72 12.94 25.82
C TYR A 224 4.35 13.39 24.51
N ASP A 225 5.53 14.00 24.58
CA ASP A 225 6.30 14.48 23.44
C ASP A 225 7.66 13.78 23.41
N TYR A 226 8.02 13.26 22.25
CA TYR A 226 9.27 12.55 22.01
C TYR A 226 9.96 13.08 20.77
N ASP A 227 11.28 13.27 20.83
CA ASP A 227 12.15 13.39 19.68
C ASP A 227 13.02 12.13 19.62
N ILE A 228 12.85 11.36 18.57
CA ILE A 228 13.59 10.11 18.31
C ILE A 228 14.57 10.37 17.17
N ASP A 229 15.87 10.17 17.37
CA ASP A 229 16.87 10.26 16.30
C ASP A 229 16.46 9.38 15.13
N ALA A 230 16.31 9.99 13.96
CA ALA A 230 15.76 9.31 12.80
C ALA A 230 16.67 8.20 12.28
N LYS A 231 17.98 8.23 12.55
CA LYS A 231 18.95 7.24 12.11
C LYS A 231 19.18 6.12 13.13
N THR A 232 19.34 6.49 14.40
CA THR A 232 19.74 5.55 15.43
C THR A 232 18.59 4.98 16.24
N GLY A 233 17.44 5.66 16.26
CA GLY A 233 16.31 5.32 17.11
C GLY A 233 16.50 5.74 18.58
N SER A 234 17.53 6.50 18.88
CA SER A 234 17.76 6.97 20.25
C SER A 234 16.72 8.02 20.64
N VAL A 235 16.19 7.93 21.85
CA VAL A 235 15.34 8.99 22.42
C VAL A 235 16.23 10.18 22.73
N ILE A 236 16.08 11.28 21.99
CA ILE A 236 16.84 12.52 22.19
C ILE A 236 16.17 13.39 23.24
N LYS A 237 14.84 13.48 23.17
CA LYS A 237 14.04 14.30 24.07
C LYS A 237 12.78 13.55 24.47
N PHE A 238 12.41 13.75 25.71
CA PHE A 238 11.17 13.25 26.27
C PHE A 238 10.57 14.31 27.19
N LYS A 239 9.29 14.62 26.98
CA LYS A 239 8.53 15.53 27.84
C LYS A 239 7.18 14.89 28.14
N LYS A 240 6.73 15.09 29.38
CA LYS A 240 5.40 14.69 29.84
C LYS A 240 4.79 15.88 30.60
N GLU A 241 3.68 16.36 30.07
CA GLU A 241 2.96 17.50 30.67
C GLU A 241 1.50 17.11 30.95
N ARG A 242 0.87 17.84 31.88
CA ARG A 242 -0.56 17.66 32.15
C ARG A 242 -1.35 18.40 31.05
N ASP A 243 -2.29 17.72 30.45
CA ASP A 243 -3.17 18.25 29.37
C ASP A 243 -4.15 19.32 29.92
#